data_b68e163b7bdf38a791e8872544bb1322
#
_entry.id   b68e163b7bdf38a791e8872544bb1322
#
_cell.length_a   1.000
_cell.length_b   1.000
_cell.length_c   1.000
_cell.angle_alpha   90.00
_cell.angle_beta   90.00
_cell.angle_gamma   90.00
#
_symmetry.space_group_name_H-M   'P 1'
#
loop_
_entity.id
_entity.type
_entity.pdbx_description
1 polymer ?
#
loop_
_entity_poly.entity_id
_entity_poly.type
_entity_poly.pdbx_seq_one_letter_code
_entity_poly.pdbx_strand_id
1 'polypeptide(L)'
;MTSELLFEFDRSFNTQVIGTDEAGRGPAAGGVFAAAVMFEKVTEGLIKDLAILNDSKKLTAKKRESIYDIIKNNTLNKIVCVEVEEIEKINILNASLKAMNIVCSGIVKHPETLVLVDGNKLIKNFEYNQQYVIKGDSKSASIAAASILAKVTRDRYMTKLHEEFPMYNWAKNAGYLTKEHLDAIDKYGLCKYHRPSFLRKHFLKQNSGNQHLITTDSPNLNFSSAGF
;
A
#
# COMPACT_ATOMS: atom_id res chain seq x y z
N MET A 1 -11.84 11.38 16.15
CA MET A 1 -10.93 12.55 16.19
C MET A 1 -11.34 13.45 15.03
N THR A 2 -11.44 14.73 15.22
CA THR A 2 -11.74 15.69 14.14
C THR A 2 -10.49 15.92 13.30
N SER A 3 -10.64 16.41 12.06
CA SER A 3 -9.48 16.74 11.21
C SER A 3 -8.60 17.81 11.85
N GLU A 4 -9.18 18.78 12.58
CA GLU A 4 -8.45 19.83 13.32
C GLU A 4 -7.40 19.23 14.26
N LEU A 5 -7.76 18.22 15.07
CA LEU A 5 -6.83 17.56 15.99
C LEU A 5 -5.67 16.85 15.25
N LEU A 6 -5.90 16.39 14.02
CA LEU A 6 -4.83 15.80 13.21
C LEU A 6 -3.82 16.88 12.78
N PHE A 7 -4.31 18.08 12.40
CA PHE A 7 -3.44 19.22 12.06
C PHE A 7 -2.74 19.79 13.28
N GLU A 8 -3.39 19.82 14.46
CA GLU A 8 -2.77 20.24 15.72
C GLU A 8 -1.62 19.33 16.11
N PHE A 9 -1.78 18.01 15.92
CA PHE A 9 -0.72 17.04 16.15
C PHE A 9 0.51 17.36 15.28
N ASP A 10 0.34 17.59 13.98
CA ASP A 10 1.45 17.93 13.09
C ASP A 10 2.11 19.26 13.49
N ARG A 11 1.33 20.28 13.89
CA ARG A 11 1.84 21.57 14.36
C ARG A 11 2.64 21.48 15.68
N SER A 12 2.36 20.47 16.51
CA SER A 12 3.03 20.30 17.81
C SER A 12 4.54 20.03 17.69
N PHE A 13 5.02 19.64 16.53
CA PHE A 13 6.44 19.41 16.28
C PHE A 13 7.25 20.68 16.03
N ASN A 14 6.60 21.85 15.86
CA ASN A 14 7.25 23.16 15.63
C ASN A 14 8.25 23.17 14.45
N THR A 15 8.09 22.27 13.48
CA THR A 15 8.85 22.18 12.24
C THR A 15 7.95 21.74 11.10
N GLN A 16 8.45 21.78 9.86
CA GLN A 16 7.74 21.20 8.74
C GLN A 16 7.65 19.68 8.89
N VAL A 17 6.47 19.14 8.68
CA VAL A 17 6.17 17.71 8.83
C VAL A 17 5.81 17.11 7.47
N ILE A 18 6.45 16.00 7.14
CA ILE A 18 6.06 15.10 6.06
C ILE A 18 5.46 13.85 6.68
N GLY A 19 4.22 13.51 6.34
CA GLY A 19 3.64 12.22 6.70
C GLY A 19 3.80 11.21 5.57
N THR A 20 4.10 9.95 5.89
CA THR A 20 4.15 8.86 4.91
C THR A 20 3.43 7.62 5.39
N ASP A 21 2.74 6.97 4.46
CA ASP A 21 2.02 5.71 4.67
C ASP A 21 2.05 4.85 3.39
N GLU A 22 1.73 3.55 3.52
CA GLU A 22 1.65 2.63 2.40
C GLU A 22 0.29 1.95 2.26
N ALA A 23 -0.01 1.52 1.03
CA ALA A 23 -1.14 0.66 0.71
C ALA A 23 -0.69 -0.57 -0.08
N GLY A 24 -1.21 -1.74 0.26
CA GLY A 24 -0.95 -2.96 -0.51
C GLY A 24 0.04 -3.92 0.12
N ARG A 25 0.31 -3.88 1.43
CA ARG A 25 1.16 -4.89 2.10
C ARG A 25 0.53 -6.26 2.20
N GLY A 26 -0.77 -6.33 2.47
CA GLY A 26 -1.48 -7.60 2.72
C GLY A 26 -1.92 -8.39 1.49
N PRO A 27 -2.28 -7.77 0.35
CA PRO A 27 -2.72 -8.49 -0.85
C PRO A 27 -1.64 -9.38 -1.47
N ALA A 28 -2.08 -10.47 -2.11
CA ALA A 28 -1.22 -11.39 -2.86
C ALA A 28 -1.09 -11.03 -4.35
N ALA A 29 -1.61 -9.88 -4.77
CA ALA A 29 -1.46 -9.36 -6.12
C ALA A 29 -1.29 -7.85 -6.14
N GLY A 30 -0.61 -7.36 -7.17
CA GLY A 30 -0.30 -5.95 -7.43
C GLY A 30 0.87 -5.42 -6.60
N GLY A 31 1.35 -4.22 -6.95
CA GLY A 31 2.43 -3.52 -6.27
C GLY A 31 2.07 -3.00 -4.88
N VAL A 32 3.07 -2.57 -4.11
CA VAL A 32 2.91 -1.78 -2.90
C VAL A 32 3.11 -0.31 -3.23
N PHE A 33 2.17 0.52 -2.80
CA PHE A 33 2.17 1.96 -3.03
C PHE A 33 2.53 2.69 -1.75
N ALA A 34 3.43 3.65 -1.81
CA ALA A 34 3.65 4.61 -0.73
C ALA A 34 3.36 6.01 -1.22
N ALA A 35 2.91 6.85 -0.30
CA ALA A 35 2.78 8.28 -0.52
C ALA A 35 3.48 9.05 0.60
N ALA A 36 3.95 10.25 0.26
CA ALA A 36 4.41 11.26 1.21
C ALA A 36 3.65 12.55 0.96
N VAL A 37 3.26 13.22 2.02
CA VAL A 37 2.48 14.46 1.99
C VAL A 37 3.05 15.48 2.98
N MET A 38 3.22 16.73 2.51
CA MET A 38 3.53 17.88 3.34
C MET A 38 2.52 19.00 3.08
N PHE A 39 1.86 19.49 4.11
CA PHE A 39 1.04 20.68 4.06
C PHE A 39 1.91 21.92 4.22
N GLU A 40 2.32 22.56 3.12
CA GLU A 40 3.15 23.79 3.17
C GLU A 40 2.37 24.96 3.75
N LYS A 41 1.06 25.02 3.53
CA LYS A 41 0.15 26.05 4.04
C LYS A 41 -1.18 25.43 4.47
N VAL A 42 -1.55 25.63 5.70
CA VAL A 42 -2.82 25.14 6.26
C VAL A 42 -3.73 26.34 6.57
N THR A 43 -4.84 26.44 5.84
CA THR A 43 -5.88 27.46 6.04
C THR A 43 -7.12 26.83 6.69
N GLU A 44 -7.96 27.65 7.32
CA GLU A 44 -9.25 27.20 7.87
C GLU A 44 -10.15 26.59 6.78
N GLY A 45 -10.11 27.15 5.56
CA GLY A 45 -10.82 26.60 4.39
C GLY A 45 -10.38 25.20 4.08
N LEU A 46 -9.06 24.94 3.99
CA LEU A 46 -8.52 23.63 3.73
C LEU A 46 -8.88 22.60 4.82
N ILE A 47 -8.87 23.02 6.11
CA ILE A 47 -9.30 22.14 7.21
C ILE A 47 -10.78 21.76 7.06
N LYS A 48 -11.64 22.69 6.65
CA LYS A 48 -13.07 22.44 6.38
C LYS A 48 -13.25 21.50 5.19
N ASP A 49 -12.52 21.72 4.09
CA ASP A 49 -12.58 20.87 2.89
C ASP A 49 -12.10 19.43 3.21
N LEU A 50 -11.19 19.29 4.16
CA LEU A 50 -10.67 18.03 4.68
C LEU A 50 -11.34 17.58 5.99
N ALA A 51 -12.55 18.04 6.31
CA ALA A 51 -13.23 17.72 7.56
C ALA A 51 -13.42 16.20 7.79
N ILE A 52 -13.49 15.40 6.71
CA ILE A 52 -13.61 13.94 6.77
C ILE A 52 -12.26 13.22 6.79
N LEU A 53 -11.13 13.95 6.77
CA LEU A 53 -9.79 13.37 6.81
C LEU A 53 -9.62 12.49 8.04
N ASN A 54 -9.30 11.23 7.85
CA ASN A 54 -9.10 10.22 8.89
C ASN A 54 -8.37 9.02 8.31
N ASP A 55 -8.09 8.02 9.13
CA ASP A 55 -7.66 6.68 8.70
C ASP A 55 -8.44 6.23 7.46
N SER A 56 -7.73 5.96 6.37
CA SER A 56 -8.31 5.62 5.07
C SER A 56 -9.23 4.39 5.12
N LYS A 57 -8.99 3.48 6.08
CA LYS A 57 -9.79 2.26 6.26
C LYS A 57 -11.17 2.53 6.87
N LYS A 58 -11.32 3.66 7.59
CA LYS A 58 -12.59 4.10 8.17
C LYS A 58 -13.47 4.85 7.16
N LEU A 59 -12.91 5.27 6.04
CA LEU A 59 -13.62 5.97 5.00
C LEU A 59 -14.12 5.00 3.92
N THR A 60 -15.31 5.27 3.37
CA THR A 60 -15.78 4.58 2.15
C THR A 60 -14.92 4.99 0.95
N ALA A 61 -14.88 4.18 -0.11
CA ALA A 61 -14.16 4.52 -1.33
C ALA A 61 -14.60 5.90 -1.89
N LYS A 62 -15.92 6.18 -1.92
CA LYS A 62 -16.45 7.47 -2.36
C LYS A 62 -15.94 8.64 -1.53
N LYS A 63 -15.83 8.49 -0.21
CA LYS A 63 -15.29 9.54 0.68
C LYS A 63 -13.80 9.75 0.46
N ARG A 64 -13.01 8.67 0.25
CA ARG A 64 -11.59 8.80 -0.09
C ARG A 64 -11.39 9.53 -1.41
N GLU A 65 -12.16 9.16 -2.44
CA GLU A 65 -12.12 9.80 -3.75
C GLU A 65 -12.46 11.29 -3.67
N SER A 66 -13.46 11.70 -2.87
CA SER A 66 -13.89 13.10 -2.77
C SER A 66 -12.83 14.04 -2.20
N ILE A 67 -11.88 13.55 -1.40
CA ILE A 67 -10.80 14.37 -0.85
C ILE A 67 -9.43 14.12 -1.49
N TYR A 68 -9.32 13.13 -2.37
CA TYR A 68 -8.06 12.79 -3.05
C TYR A 68 -7.49 13.98 -3.82
N ASP A 69 -8.30 14.61 -4.67
CA ASP A 69 -7.85 15.76 -5.48
C ASP A 69 -7.63 17.01 -4.63
N ILE A 70 -8.39 17.19 -3.54
CA ILE A 70 -8.15 18.27 -2.57
C ILE A 70 -6.76 18.11 -1.96
N ILE A 71 -6.41 16.92 -1.47
CA ILE A 71 -5.09 16.65 -0.91
C ILE A 71 -4.01 16.89 -1.98
N LYS A 72 -4.17 16.28 -3.16
CA LYS A 72 -3.18 16.31 -4.22
C LYS A 72 -2.86 17.73 -4.70
N ASN A 73 -3.87 18.60 -4.78
CA ASN A 73 -3.72 19.95 -5.30
C ASN A 73 -3.27 20.98 -4.25
N ASN A 74 -3.41 20.68 -2.95
CA ASN A 74 -3.12 21.61 -1.85
C ASN A 74 -1.90 21.20 -1.00
N THR A 75 -1.14 20.21 -1.45
CA THR A 75 0.03 19.72 -0.71
C THR A 75 1.22 19.48 -1.63
N LEU A 76 2.41 19.55 -1.07
CA LEU A 76 3.56 18.93 -1.68
C LEU A 76 3.45 17.42 -1.44
N ASN A 77 3.38 16.63 -2.51
CA ASN A 77 3.16 15.20 -2.38
C ASN A 77 3.91 14.41 -3.47
N LYS A 78 4.16 13.16 -3.16
CA LYS A 78 4.73 12.18 -4.09
C LYS A 78 4.14 10.80 -3.81
N ILE A 79 3.86 10.06 -4.86
CA ILE A 79 3.36 8.68 -4.79
C ILE A 79 4.26 7.80 -5.65
N VAL A 80 4.58 6.60 -5.16
CA VAL A 80 5.36 5.62 -5.93
C VAL A 80 4.75 4.22 -5.74
N CYS A 81 4.89 3.41 -6.77
CA CYS A 81 4.64 1.97 -6.73
C CYS A 81 5.98 1.23 -6.72
N VAL A 82 6.12 0.24 -5.85
CA VAL A 82 7.14 -0.80 -5.96
C VAL A 82 6.45 -2.07 -6.44
N GLU A 83 6.87 -2.56 -7.60
CA GLU A 83 6.22 -3.65 -8.32
C GLU A 83 6.52 -5.03 -7.72
N VAL A 84 5.77 -6.02 -8.17
CA VAL A 84 5.81 -7.39 -7.64
C VAL A 84 7.20 -8.02 -7.71
N GLU A 85 7.92 -7.81 -8.80
CA GLU A 85 9.29 -8.35 -8.96
C GLU A 85 10.21 -7.92 -7.82
N GLU A 86 10.19 -6.63 -7.47
CA GLU A 86 11.01 -6.12 -6.37
C GLU A 86 10.50 -6.60 -5.01
N ILE A 87 9.16 -6.71 -4.82
CA ILE A 87 8.58 -7.26 -3.59
C ILE A 87 9.07 -8.70 -3.35
N GLU A 88 9.09 -9.54 -4.37
CA GLU A 88 9.56 -10.92 -4.27
C GLU A 88 11.08 -11.01 -3.98
N LYS A 89 11.85 -10.04 -4.46
CA LYS A 89 13.30 -9.94 -4.27
C LYS A 89 13.71 -9.56 -2.84
N ILE A 90 13.05 -8.52 -2.28
CA ILE A 90 13.47 -7.92 -1.01
C ILE A 90 12.48 -8.09 0.13
N ASN A 91 11.37 -8.78 -0.07
CA ASN A 91 10.17 -8.94 0.73
C ASN A 91 9.33 -7.66 0.89
N ILE A 92 8.05 -7.86 1.31
CA ILE A 92 7.06 -6.76 1.37
C ILE A 92 7.40 -5.67 2.38
N LEU A 93 8.03 -6.00 3.51
CA LEU A 93 8.42 -4.99 4.49
C LEU A 93 9.50 -4.06 3.93
N ASN A 94 10.55 -4.64 3.36
CA ASN A 94 11.62 -3.85 2.77
C ASN A 94 11.15 -3.07 1.53
N ALA A 95 10.23 -3.64 0.73
CA ALA A 95 9.61 -2.96 -0.42
C ALA A 95 8.78 -1.74 0.03
N SER A 96 7.97 -1.86 1.10
CA SER A 96 7.24 -0.73 1.68
C SER A 96 8.18 0.38 2.15
N LEU A 97 9.22 0.03 2.93
CA LEU A 97 10.19 1.01 3.45
C LEU A 97 10.99 1.67 2.32
N LYS A 98 11.34 0.91 1.25
CA LYS A 98 11.96 1.46 0.04
C LYS A 98 11.04 2.46 -0.66
N ALA A 99 9.77 2.13 -0.82
CA ALA A 99 8.78 3.02 -1.40
C ALA A 99 8.64 4.32 -0.58
N MET A 100 8.55 4.22 0.75
CA MET A 100 8.52 5.38 1.64
C MET A 100 9.80 6.23 1.55
N ASN A 101 10.98 5.60 1.46
CA ASN A 101 12.24 6.32 1.25
C ASN A 101 12.19 7.16 -0.02
N ILE A 102 11.79 6.57 -1.15
CA ILE A 102 11.73 7.26 -2.46
C ILE A 102 10.76 8.45 -2.43
N VAL A 103 9.60 8.32 -1.79
CA VAL A 103 8.62 9.41 -1.75
C VAL A 103 9.05 10.52 -0.80
N CYS A 104 9.56 10.19 0.38
CA CYS A 104 10.01 11.18 1.36
C CYS A 104 11.25 11.93 0.88
N SER A 105 12.30 11.25 0.43
CA SER A 105 13.50 11.87 -0.12
C SER A 105 13.18 12.77 -1.33
N GLY A 106 12.12 12.46 -2.06
CA GLY A 106 11.70 13.23 -3.23
C GLY A 106 10.98 14.54 -2.92
N ILE A 107 10.57 14.79 -1.66
CA ILE A 107 9.85 16.01 -1.27
C ILE A 107 10.46 16.72 -0.06
N VAL A 108 11.45 16.15 0.62
CA VAL A 108 12.21 16.87 1.67
C VAL A 108 12.95 18.03 1.02
N LYS A 109 12.72 19.25 1.52
CA LYS A 109 13.38 20.47 1.03
C LYS A 109 14.42 21.02 2.00
N HIS A 110 14.26 20.77 3.28
CA HIS A 110 15.09 21.34 4.35
C HIS A 110 15.55 20.25 5.33
N PRO A 111 16.79 20.33 5.85
CA PRO A 111 17.34 19.32 6.76
C PRO A 111 16.55 19.16 8.07
N GLU A 112 15.92 20.24 8.55
CA GLU A 112 15.12 20.27 9.77
C GLU A 112 13.71 19.65 9.61
N THR A 113 13.29 19.32 8.37
CA THR A 113 11.99 18.67 8.11
C THR A 113 11.92 17.34 8.84
N LEU A 114 10.83 17.12 9.59
CA LEU A 114 10.57 15.85 10.27
C LEU A 114 9.67 14.94 9.42
N VAL A 115 10.11 13.73 9.17
CA VAL A 115 9.29 12.72 8.50
C VAL A 115 8.61 11.84 9.54
N LEU A 116 7.27 11.85 9.54
CA LEU A 116 6.42 10.98 10.34
C LEU A 116 6.04 9.74 9.53
N VAL A 117 6.45 8.58 10.01
CA VAL A 117 6.25 7.28 9.33
C VAL A 117 5.11 6.53 10.03
N ASP A 118 4.06 6.14 9.30
CA ASP A 118 3.01 5.29 9.88
C ASP A 118 3.56 3.94 10.34
N GLY A 119 3.07 3.48 11.48
CA GLY A 119 3.44 2.16 12.03
C GLY A 119 4.50 2.22 13.11
N ASN A 120 5.37 1.20 13.17
CA ASN A 120 6.36 1.01 14.23
C ASN A 120 7.78 0.78 13.70
N LYS A 121 8.06 1.14 12.46
CA LYS A 121 9.36 1.00 11.81
C LYS A 121 9.82 2.32 11.23
N LEU A 122 11.10 2.57 11.30
CA LEU A 122 11.76 3.67 10.62
C LEU A 122 12.15 3.27 9.21
N ILE A 123 12.26 4.25 8.32
CA ILE A 123 12.75 4.09 6.96
C ILE A 123 14.25 3.76 7.03
N LYS A 124 14.66 2.67 6.38
CA LYS A 124 16.07 2.25 6.35
C LYS A 124 16.88 3.14 5.39
N ASN A 125 18.15 3.40 5.77
CA ASN A 125 19.09 4.19 4.96
C ASN A 125 18.48 5.53 4.54
N PHE A 126 17.83 6.23 5.48
CA PHE A 126 17.19 7.51 5.29
C PHE A 126 17.97 8.60 6.03
N GLU A 127 18.39 9.63 5.31
CA GLU A 127 19.36 10.61 5.81
C GLU A 127 18.71 11.78 6.58
N TYR A 128 17.37 11.86 6.59
CA TYR A 128 16.66 12.97 7.20
C TYR A 128 16.05 12.57 8.55
N ASN A 129 15.66 13.56 9.33
CA ASN A 129 14.99 13.35 10.61
C ASN A 129 13.69 12.58 10.41
N GLN A 130 13.48 11.53 11.20
CA GLN A 130 12.26 10.73 11.12
C GLN A 130 11.82 10.20 12.47
N GLN A 131 10.51 10.01 12.60
CA GLN A 131 9.87 9.41 13.77
C GLN A 131 8.74 8.49 13.31
N TYR A 132 8.65 7.30 13.87
CA TYR A 132 7.46 6.46 13.63
C TYR A 132 6.30 6.89 14.52
N VAL A 133 5.08 6.75 14.01
CA VAL A 133 3.84 7.07 14.73
C VAL A 133 2.88 5.87 14.62
N ILE A 134 2.70 5.16 15.72
CA ILE A 134 1.76 4.02 15.76
C ILE A 134 0.34 4.53 15.55
N LYS A 135 -0.36 3.98 14.53
CA LYS A 135 -1.68 4.45 14.06
C LYS A 135 -1.63 5.93 13.69
N GLY A 136 -0.59 6.32 12.96
CA GLY A 136 -0.34 7.69 12.57
C GLY A 136 -1.45 8.26 11.68
N ASP A 137 -2.05 7.43 10.84
CA ASP A 137 -3.21 7.74 9.99
C ASP A 137 -4.46 8.24 10.77
N SER A 138 -4.52 7.96 12.07
CA SER A 138 -5.56 8.47 12.98
C SER A 138 -5.08 9.60 13.90
N LYS A 139 -3.84 10.08 13.78
CA LYS A 139 -3.21 11.08 14.66
C LYS A 139 -2.67 12.29 13.92
N SER A 140 -2.03 12.08 12.77
CA SER A 140 -1.35 13.09 11.96
C SER A 140 -2.14 13.37 10.68
N ALA A 141 -2.36 14.65 10.35
CA ALA A 141 -3.01 15.05 9.11
C ALA A 141 -2.18 14.65 7.88
N SER A 142 -0.87 14.82 7.95
CA SER A 142 0.05 14.48 6.87
C SER A 142 0.09 12.97 6.62
N ILE A 143 0.11 12.12 7.67
CA ILE A 143 0.04 10.67 7.51
C ILE A 143 -1.33 10.24 6.98
N ALA A 144 -2.44 10.79 7.52
CA ALA A 144 -3.79 10.49 7.04
C ALA A 144 -3.96 10.83 5.55
N ALA A 145 -3.45 11.97 5.12
CA ALA A 145 -3.47 12.38 3.72
C ALA A 145 -2.62 11.43 2.85
N ALA A 146 -1.44 11.03 3.30
CA ALA A 146 -0.59 10.06 2.60
C ALA A 146 -1.29 8.70 2.48
N SER A 147 -1.95 8.22 3.54
CA SER A 147 -2.76 6.99 3.55
C SER A 147 -3.83 7.01 2.46
N ILE A 148 -4.55 8.13 2.32
CA ILE A 148 -5.58 8.30 1.29
C ILE A 148 -4.97 8.31 -0.11
N LEU A 149 -3.89 9.07 -0.33
CA LEU A 149 -3.22 9.11 -1.63
C LEU A 149 -2.70 7.73 -2.06
N ALA A 150 -2.04 7.01 -1.16
CA ALA A 150 -1.54 5.66 -1.43
C ALA A 150 -2.70 4.68 -1.71
N LYS A 151 -3.76 4.71 -0.89
CA LYS A 151 -4.91 3.81 -1.02
C LYS A 151 -5.70 4.03 -2.28
N VAL A 152 -6.07 5.28 -2.59
CA VAL A 152 -6.86 5.58 -3.80
C VAL A 152 -6.07 5.26 -5.07
N THR A 153 -4.79 5.66 -5.11
CA THR A 153 -3.93 5.37 -6.27
C THR A 153 -3.80 3.87 -6.49
N ARG A 154 -3.61 3.09 -5.41
CA ARG A 154 -3.56 1.63 -5.51
C ARG A 154 -4.90 1.02 -5.94
N ASP A 155 -6.02 1.50 -5.43
CA ASP A 155 -7.35 0.98 -5.81
C ASP A 155 -7.62 1.21 -7.31
N ARG A 156 -7.29 2.39 -7.82
CA ARG A 156 -7.36 2.72 -9.26
C ARG A 156 -6.43 1.81 -10.09
N TYR A 157 -5.21 1.56 -9.62
CA TYR A 157 -4.28 0.63 -10.25
C TYR A 157 -4.86 -0.81 -10.30
N MET A 158 -5.43 -1.31 -9.22
CA MET A 158 -6.04 -2.65 -9.18
C MET A 158 -7.27 -2.77 -10.07
N THR A 159 -8.07 -1.69 -10.20
CA THR A 159 -9.19 -1.62 -11.15
C THR A 159 -8.69 -1.72 -12.59
N LYS A 160 -7.62 -1.00 -12.93
CA LYS A 160 -7.00 -1.07 -14.26
C LYS A 160 -6.43 -2.47 -14.57
N LEU A 161 -5.79 -3.13 -13.58
CA LEU A 161 -5.33 -4.50 -13.74
C LEU A 161 -6.49 -5.49 -13.91
N HIS A 162 -7.65 -5.22 -13.29
CA HIS A 162 -8.84 -6.04 -13.48
C HIS A 162 -9.36 -6.01 -14.93
N GLU A 163 -9.20 -4.90 -15.65
CA GLU A 163 -9.58 -4.81 -17.07
C GLU A 163 -8.73 -5.78 -17.93
N GLU A 164 -7.43 -5.94 -17.60
CA GLU A 164 -6.52 -6.87 -18.28
C GLU A 164 -6.72 -8.33 -17.82
N PHE A 165 -7.02 -8.54 -16.53
CA PHE A 165 -7.16 -9.86 -15.88
C PHE A 165 -8.51 -9.99 -15.14
N PRO A 166 -9.65 -9.96 -15.83
CA PRO A 166 -10.97 -9.93 -15.19
C PRO A 166 -11.28 -11.17 -14.36
N MET A 167 -10.65 -12.32 -14.69
CA MET A 167 -10.85 -13.60 -14.02
C MET A 167 -10.51 -13.56 -12.51
N TYR A 168 -9.59 -12.69 -12.05
CA TYR A 168 -9.19 -12.60 -10.65
C TYR A 168 -10.04 -11.63 -9.81
N ASN A 169 -10.96 -10.91 -10.43
CA ASN A 169 -11.90 -9.97 -9.79
C ASN A 169 -11.22 -8.91 -8.89
N TRP A 170 -10.08 -8.37 -9.32
CA TRP A 170 -9.26 -7.43 -8.55
C TRP A 170 -9.92 -6.07 -8.32
N ALA A 171 -10.86 -5.66 -9.15
CA ALA A 171 -11.68 -4.47 -8.90
C ALA A 171 -12.46 -4.56 -7.59
N LYS A 172 -12.88 -5.77 -7.19
CA LYS A 172 -13.64 -6.02 -5.96
C LYS A 172 -12.75 -6.40 -4.78
N ASN A 173 -11.82 -7.35 -4.98
CA ASN A 173 -11.00 -7.89 -3.91
C ASN A 173 -9.67 -7.17 -3.71
N ALA A 174 -9.31 -6.20 -4.56
CA ALA A 174 -8.06 -5.43 -4.51
C ALA A 174 -6.78 -6.29 -4.35
N GLY A 175 -6.82 -7.54 -4.86
CA GLY A 175 -5.72 -8.50 -4.79
C GLY A 175 -5.63 -9.30 -3.48
N TYR A 176 -6.58 -9.15 -2.55
CA TYR A 176 -6.65 -9.98 -1.35
C TYR A 176 -7.10 -11.40 -1.69
N LEU A 177 -6.60 -12.39 -0.92
CA LEU A 177 -6.91 -13.81 -1.08
C LEU A 177 -8.32 -14.14 -0.54
N THR A 178 -9.35 -13.65 -1.23
CA THR A 178 -10.71 -14.12 -1.04
C THR A 178 -10.86 -15.52 -1.63
N LYS A 179 -11.91 -16.26 -1.23
CA LYS A 179 -12.20 -17.57 -1.82
C LYS A 179 -12.28 -17.48 -3.35
N GLU A 180 -13.00 -16.50 -3.88
CA GLU A 180 -13.15 -16.25 -5.31
C GLU A 180 -11.80 -16.03 -6.02
N HIS A 181 -10.85 -15.32 -5.38
CA HIS A 181 -9.51 -15.10 -5.93
C HIS A 181 -8.68 -16.39 -5.92
N LEU A 182 -8.76 -17.19 -4.85
CA LEU A 182 -8.10 -18.49 -4.77
C LEU A 182 -8.66 -19.48 -5.81
N ASP A 183 -9.99 -19.57 -5.93
CA ASP A 183 -10.65 -20.42 -6.95
C ASP A 183 -10.22 -20.01 -8.37
N ALA A 184 -10.06 -18.72 -8.63
CA ALA A 184 -9.55 -18.20 -9.90
C ALA A 184 -8.07 -18.56 -10.14
N ILE A 185 -7.23 -18.47 -9.11
CA ILE A 185 -5.82 -18.89 -9.17
C ILE A 185 -5.72 -20.39 -9.48
N ASP A 186 -6.54 -21.21 -8.82
CA ASP A 186 -6.57 -22.66 -9.03
C ASP A 186 -7.00 -23.02 -10.46
N LYS A 187 -7.89 -22.23 -11.05
CA LYS A 187 -8.42 -22.48 -12.40
C LYS A 187 -7.53 -21.92 -13.52
N TYR A 188 -6.99 -20.71 -13.34
CA TYR A 188 -6.31 -19.96 -14.41
C TYR A 188 -4.80 -19.80 -14.18
N GLY A 189 -4.28 -20.27 -13.03
CA GLY A 189 -2.88 -20.11 -12.66
C GLY A 189 -2.55 -18.71 -12.11
N LEU A 190 -1.26 -18.43 -11.98
CA LEU A 190 -0.73 -17.14 -11.61
C LEU A 190 -0.39 -16.31 -12.85
N CYS A 191 -0.48 -14.99 -12.74
CA CYS A 191 0.08 -14.07 -13.71
C CYS A 191 1.21 -13.23 -13.09
N LYS A 192 1.90 -12.41 -13.87
CA LYS A 192 3.03 -11.57 -13.48
C LYS A 192 2.75 -10.60 -12.30
N TYR A 193 1.48 -10.32 -12.03
CA TYR A 193 1.07 -9.43 -10.92
C TYR A 193 0.78 -10.15 -9.61
N HIS A 194 0.80 -11.49 -9.57
CA HIS A 194 0.71 -12.23 -8.32
C HIS A 194 2.04 -12.23 -7.56
N ARG A 195 1.94 -12.37 -6.25
CA ARG A 195 3.07 -12.51 -5.33
C ARG A 195 3.18 -13.96 -4.86
N PRO A 196 3.98 -14.82 -5.50
CA PRO A 196 4.06 -16.26 -5.18
C PRO A 196 4.42 -16.53 -3.72
N SER A 197 5.26 -15.70 -3.11
CA SER A 197 5.64 -15.83 -1.69
C SER A 197 4.45 -15.76 -0.73
N PHE A 198 3.37 -15.05 -1.10
CA PHE A 198 2.14 -14.92 -0.29
C PHE A 198 1.22 -16.13 -0.41
N LEU A 199 1.40 -16.95 -1.45
CA LEU A 199 0.56 -18.10 -1.77
C LEU A 199 1.13 -19.45 -1.30
N ARG A 200 2.33 -19.46 -0.71
CA ARG A 200 2.99 -20.70 -0.25
C ARG A 200 2.09 -21.59 0.61
N LYS A 201 1.34 -20.99 1.56
CA LYS A 201 0.45 -21.75 2.44
C LYS A 201 -0.74 -22.36 1.68
N HIS A 202 -1.24 -21.69 0.65
CA HIS A 202 -2.32 -22.21 -0.20
C HIS A 202 -1.87 -23.46 -0.95
N PHE A 203 -0.75 -23.39 -1.67
CA PHE A 203 -0.21 -24.51 -2.43
C PHE A 203 0.25 -25.68 -1.55
N LEU A 204 0.81 -25.43 -0.37
CA LEU A 204 1.17 -26.49 0.57
C LEU A 204 -0.06 -27.27 1.06
N LYS A 205 -1.20 -26.61 1.29
CA LYS A 205 -2.45 -27.28 1.68
C LYS A 205 -3.01 -28.15 0.57
N GLN A 206 -2.95 -27.73 -0.68
CA GLN A 206 -3.38 -28.53 -1.83
C GLN A 206 -2.54 -29.80 -1.96
N ASN A 207 -1.22 -29.69 -1.84
CA ASN A 207 -0.32 -30.85 -1.93
C ASN A 207 -0.53 -31.84 -0.76
N SER A 208 -0.87 -31.36 0.44
CA SER A 208 -1.17 -32.22 1.59
C SER A 208 -2.53 -32.94 1.46
N GLY A 209 -3.51 -32.31 0.82
CA GLY A 209 -4.82 -32.91 0.54
C GLY A 209 -4.78 -34.00 -0.52
N ASN A 210 -3.86 -33.92 -1.49
CA ASN A 210 -3.69 -34.91 -2.53
C ASN A 210 -2.91 -36.17 -2.09
N GLN A 211 -2.20 -36.17 -0.96
CA GLN A 211 -1.50 -37.34 -0.44
C GLN A 211 -2.44 -38.39 0.15
N HIS A 212 -3.72 -38.11 0.35
CA HIS A 212 -4.72 -39.10 0.77
C HIS A 212 -5.46 -39.80 -0.37
N LEU A 213 -5.16 -39.49 -1.64
CA LEU A 213 -5.84 -40.06 -2.83
C LEU A 213 -4.90 -40.75 -3.84
N ILE A 214 -3.64 -41.02 -3.47
CA ILE A 214 -2.74 -41.76 -4.35
C ILE A 214 -2.43 -43.14 -3.72
N THR A 215 -3.37 -44.06 -3.92
CA THR A 215 -3.01 -45.46 -4.13
C THR A 215 -3.01 -45.69 -5.61
N THR A 216 -1.80 -46.04 -6.14
CA THR A 216 -1.50 -46.65 -7.46
C THR A 216 -1.87 -45.87 -8.71
N ASP A 217 -0.88 -45.40 -9.35
CA ASP A 217 -0.48 -45.30 -10.73
C ASP A 217 0.15 -43.95 -11.08
N SER A 218 1.46 -43.96 -11.24
CA SER A 218 2.24 -42.84 -11.78
C SER A 218 2.04 -42.72 -13.28
N PRO A 219 2.03 -41.49 -13.84
CA PRO A 219 3.07 -41.19 -14.79
C PRO A 219 3.88 -39.95 -14.46
N ASN A 220 5.18 -40.05 -14.72
CA ASN A 220 6.19 -38.99 -14.69
C ASN A 220 5.71 -37.67 -15.31
N LEU A 221 5.75 -36.62 -14.56
CA LEU A 221 5.72 -35.27 -15.10
C LEU A 221 7.11 -34.64 -14.97
N ASN A 222 7.84 -34.71 -16.07
CA ASN A 222 9.05 -33.93 -16.31
C ASN A 222 8.72 -32.43 -16.28
N PHE A 223 9.31 -31.73 -15.36
CA PHE A 223 9.40 -30.27 -15.43
C PHE A 223 10.45 -29.89 -16.47
N SER A 224 10.02 -29.58 -17.69
CA SER A 224 10.87 -28.88 -18.64
C SER A 224 10.96 -27.42 -18.24
N SER A 225 12.20 -26.98 -18.00
CA SER A 225 12.61 -25.61 -17.90
C SER A 225 12.21 -24.84 -19.16
N ALA A 226 11.24 -23.94 -19.05
CA ALA A 226 11.07 -22.85 -19.99
C ALA A 226 11.50 -21.57 -19.28
N GLY A 227 12.63 -21.02 -19.75
CA GLY A 227 13.14 -19.74 -19.29
C GLY A 227 12.26 -18.57 -19.77
N PHE A 228 12.21 -17.59 -18.90
CA PHE A 228 12.19 -16.16 -19.22
C PHE A 228 12.78 -15.40 -18.02
#